data_fe2737e3a87811e3f9d244707295683a
#
_entry.id   fe2737e3a87811e3f9d244707295683a
#
_cell.length_a   1.000
_cell.length_b   1.000
_cell.length_c   1.000
_cell.angle_alpha   90.00
_cell.angle_beta   90.00
_cell.angle_gamma   90.00
#
_symmetry.space_group_name_H-M   'P 1'
#
loop_
_entity.id
_entity.type
_entity.pdbx_description
1 polymer ?
#
loop_
_entity_poly.entity_id
_entity_poly.type
_entity_poly.pdbx_seq_one_letter_code
_entity_poly.pdbx_strand_id
1 'polypeptide(L)'
;MEYSLKNSMVIGVSARALFDMRKDNGIFEEQGLDAYTAYQKAHEDEILKPGEAFTLIKALLRLNSLPGRADRVEIILMSRNNPDVSLRLFRSIEHYGLKITRSVFLSGAPLVPYLKAFRTDLFLSACEEDVQAAVDAGIAAGIVCEENFSDKTIHFLREEAPQQIKIAFDGDAVLFSDEAERIYREQGLEAFENSEREKAAQPLHAGPFARFLKLLSDLQKEFDIVRTPIRTALVTARSAPAHERVIRTLRAWDVRIDEAFFLGGITKREVLSAFGAQIFFDDQQIHTRQASEVVPAARVPLRSMEGNAAIYRMERRINE
;
A
#
# COMPACT_ATOMS: atom_id res chain seq x y z
N MET A 1 3.18 -10.31 29.87
CA MET A 1 3.15 -11.08 28.63
C MET A 1 3.98 -10.33 27.59
N GLU A 2 4.88 -11.01 26.92
CA GLU A 2 5.64 -10.42 25.82
C GLU A 2 4.69 -10.17 24.63
N TYR A 3 4.63 -8.93 24.13
CA TYR A 3 3.78 -8.59 22.98
C TYR A 3 4.38 -9.18 21.71
N SER A 4 3.58 -9.88 20.91
CA SER A 4 4.05 -10.55 19.69
C SER A 4 3.30 -10.05 18.46
N LEU A 5 4.03 -9.58 17.47
CA LEU A 5 3.49 -9.18 16.15
C LEU A 5 3.12 -10.37 15.25
N LYS A 6 3.32 -11.62 15.70
CA LYS A 6 3.15 -12.83 14.85
C LYS A 6 1.74 -13.02 14.29
N ASN A 7 0.74 -12.48 14.97
CA ASN A 7 -0.67 -12.68 14.63
C ASN A 7 -1.36 -11.40 14.15
N SER A 8 -0.62 -10.33 13.92
CA SER A 8 -1.13 -9.04 13.45
C SER A 8 -0.65 -8.77 12.03
N MET A 9 -1.48 -8.14 11.23
CA MET A 9 -1.07 -7.51 9.98
C MET A 9 -0.33 -6.22 10.33
N VAL A 10 0.95 -6.12 9.96
CA VAL A 10 1.82 -5.00 10.32
C VAL A 10 1.94 -4.03 9.15
N ILE A 11 1.54 -2.79 9.38
CA ILE A 11 1.63 -1.71 8.39
C ILE A 11 2.65 -0.68 8.87
N GLY A 12 3.71 -0.49 8.10
CA GLY A 12 4.62 0.64 8.24
C GLY A 12 4.08 1.85 7.48
N VAL A 13 4.08 3.02 8.10
CA VAL A 13 3.68 4.26 7.43
C VAL A 13 4.69 5.36 7.72
N SER A 14 5.13 6.10 6.69
CA SER A 14 5.99 7.25 6.89
C SER A 14 5.21 8.46 7.41
N ALA A 15 5.91 9.39 8.06
CA ALA A 15 5.30 10.62 8.55
C ALA A 15 4.60 11.42 7.43
N ARG A 16 5.25 11.53 6.25
CA ARG A 16 4.72 12.23 5.07
C ARG A 16 3.55 11.48 4.40
N ALA A 17 3.46 10.16 4.52
CA ALA A 17 2.30 9.43 4.03
C ALA A 17 1.09 9.57 4.96
N LEU A 18 1.34 9.63 6.29
CA LEU A 18 0.29 9.74 7.30
C LEU A 18 -0.26 11.17 7.40
N PHE A 19 0.61 12.18 7.30
CA PHE A 19 0.27 13.59 7.43
C PHE A 19 0.76 14.40 6.23
N ASP A 20 0.04 15.48 5.89
CA ASP A 20 0.47 16.47 4.90
C ASP A 20 1.64 17.30 5.46
N MET A 21 2.82 16.94 5.03
CA MET A 21 4.08 17.60 5.38
C MET A 21 4.78 18.20 4.14
N ARG A 22 4.03 18.56 3.10
CA ARG A 22 4.60 19.13 1.85
C ARG A 22 5.36 20.43 2.13
N LYS A 23 4.78 21.34 2.94
CA LYS A 23 5.45 22.57 3.37
C LYS A 23 6.73 22.27 4.14
N ASP A 24 6.66 21.33 5.06
CA ASP A 24 7.78 20.92 5.91
C ASP A 24 8.92 20.32 5.06
N ASN A 25 8.58 19.48 4.10
CA ASN A 25 9.54 18.89 3.17
C ASN A 25 10.17 19.97 2.26
N GLY A 26 9.39 20.95 1.78
CA GLY A 26 9.93 22.08 1.01
C GLY A 26 10.99 22.86 1.79
N ILE A 27 10.78 23.10 3.10
CA ILE A 27 11.78 23.73 3.96
C ILE A 27 13.05 22.89 4.03
N PHE A 28 12.92 21.55 4.15
CA PHE A 28 14.07 20.66 4.16
C PHE A 28 14.85 20.70 2.84
N GLU A 29 14.16 20.64 1.71
CA GLU A 29 14.78 20.63 0.38
C GLU A 29 15.45 21.97 0.03
N GLU A 30 14.83 23.09 0.36
CA GLU A 30 15.32 24.43 0.01
C GLU A 30 16.37 24.97 1.00
N GLN A 31 16.23 24.67 2.30
CA GLN A 31 16.97 25.34 3.38
C GLN A 31 17.78 24.36 4.24
N GLY A 32 17.60 23.03 4.04
CA GLY A 32 18.36 22.01 4.72
C GLY A 32 17.85 21.61 6.11
N LEU A 33 18.61 20.70 6.75
CA LEU A 33 18.22 20.04 7.99
C LEU A 33 18.04 20.98 9.18
N ASP A 34 18.91 21.97 9.33
CA ASP A 34 18.86 22.90 10.49
C ASP A 34 17.60 23.75 10.45
N ALA A 35 17.25 24.31 9.29
CA ALA A 35 16.04 25.08 9.09
C ALA A 35 14.78 24.23 9.33
N TYR A 36 14.76 23.00 8.81
CA TYR A 36 13.70 22.03 9.05
C TYR A 36 13.54 21.74 10.55
N THR A 37 14.65 21.47 11.24
CA THR A 37 14.64 21.18 12.69
C THR A 37 14.11 22.37 13.50
N ALA A 38 14.57 23.58 13.18
CA ALA A 38 14.09 24.81 13.83
C ALA A 38 12.58 25.03 13.58
N TYR A 39 12.13 24.80 12.34
CA TYR A 39 10.72 24.90 11.98
C TYR A 39 9.85 23.91 12.76
N GLN A 40 10.24 22.63 12.81
CA GLN A 40 9.48 21.59 13.54
C GLN A 40 9.35 21.92 15.04
N LYS A 41 10.43 22.40 15.66
CA LYS A 41 10.43 22.80 17.07
C LYS A 41 9.54 24.03 17.33
N ALA A 42 9.59 25.03 16.43
CA ALA A 42 8.76 26.23 16.55
C ALA A 42 7.26 25.95 16.37
N HIS A 43 6.90 24.87 15.67
CA HIS A 43 5.52 24.51 15.34
C HIS A 43 5.07 23.20 16.00
N GLU A 44 5.76 22.76 17.06
CA GLU A 44 5.51 21.43 17.67
C GLU A 44 4.09 21.29 18.28
N ASP A 45 3.40 22.39 18.57
CA ASP A 45 2.02 22.42 19.05
C ASP A 45 0.97 22.49 17.92
N GLU A 46 1.39 22.74 16.68
CA GLU A 46 0.49 22.81 15.54
C GLU A 46 0.16 21.41 15.02
N ILE A 47 -1.13 21.10 14.97
CA ILE A 47 -1.61 19.81 14.46
C ILE A 47 -1.41 19.72 12.95
N LEU A 48 -0.78 18.65 12.51
CA LEU A 48 -0.59 18.31 11.10
C LEU A 48 -1.93 17.94 10.46
N LYS A 49 -2.14 18.34 9.21
CA LYS A 49 -3.30 17.89 8.45
C LYS A 49 -3.12 16.42 8.04
N PRO A 50 -4.23 15.67 7.87
CA PRO A 50 -4.17 14.31 7.32
C PRO A 50 -3.48 14.25 5.96
N GLY A 51 -2.66 13.21 5.75
CA GLY A 51 -2.03 12.87 4.47
C GLY A 51 -2.78 11.79 3.71
N GLU A 52 -2.25 11.35 2.58
CA GLU A 52 -2.89 10.42 1.65
C GLU A 52 -3.21 9.04 2.28
N ALA A 53 -2.34 8.52 3.14
CA ALA A 53 -2.56 7.24 3.80
C ALA A 53 -3.47 7.34 5.04
N PHE A 54 -3.79 8.55 5.52
CA PHE A 54 -4.47 8.75 6.80
C PHE A 54 -5.80 8.00 6.88
N THR A 55 -6.64 8.10 5.85
CA THR A 55 -7.97 7.49 5.82
C THR A 55 -7.89 5.96 5.91
N LEU A 56 -6.97 5.35 5.16
CA LEU A 56 -6.72 3.91 5.20
C LEU A 56 -6.21 3.50 6.60
N ILE A 57 -5.21 4.19 7.14
CA ILE A 57 -4.62 3.88 8.46
C ILE A 57 -5.69 3.96 9.56
N LYS A 58 -6.49 5.02 9.56
CA LYS A 58 -7.60 5.18 10.52
C LYS A 58 -8.63 4.06 10.39
N ALA A 59 -8.98 3.66 9.16
CA ALA A 59 -9.91 2.58 8.90
C ALA A 59 -9.35 1.22 9.36
N LEU A 60 -8.08 0.92 9.06
CA LEU A 60 -7.41 -0.30 9.50
C LEU A 60 -7.33 -0.43 11.02
N LEU A 61 -7.00 0.65 11.74
CA LEU A 61 -6.96 0.67 13.21
C LEU A 61 -8.33 0.30 13.84
N ARG A 62 -9.45 0.60 13.17
CA ARG A 62 -10.79 0.23 13.65
C ARG A 62 -11.05 -1.26 13.65
N LEU A 63 -10.33 -2.05 12.85
CA LEU A 63 -10.45 -3.51 12.88
C LEU A 63 -10.12 -4.09 14.26
N ASN A 64 -9.27 -3.41 15.03
CA ASN A 64 -8.94 -3.80 16.39
C ASN A 64 -10.08 -3.58 17.40
N SER A 65 -11.12 -2.82 17.02
CA SER A 65 -12.32 -2.60 17.84
C SER A 65 -13.41 -3.62 17.57
N LEU A 66 -13.24 -4.50 16.59
CA LEU A 66 -14.22 -5.55 16.28
C LEU A 66 -14.14 -6.69 17.32
N PRO A 67 -15.29 -7.32 17.66
CA PRO A 67 -15.32 -8.42 18.62
C PRO A 67 -14.37 -9.57 18.24
N GLY A 68 -13.79 -10.20 19.25
CA GLY A 68 -13.04 -11.45 19.14
C GLY A 68 -11.53 -11.34 18.98
N ARG A 69 -10.97 -10.19 18.59
CA ARG A 69 -9.51 -10.02 18.45
C ARG A 69 -9.11 -8.54 18.48
N ALA A 70 -8.36 -8.16 19.50
CA ALA A 70 -7.94 -6.76 19.71
C ALA A 70 -6.73 -6.35 18.87
N ASP A 71 -5.91 -7.30 18.39
CA ASP A 71 -4.60 -7.04 17.78
C ASP A 71 -4.51 -7.53 16.33
N ARG A 72 -5.56 -7.25 15.53
CA ARG A 72 -5.59 -7.65 14.11
C ARG A 72 -4.60 -6.89 13.25
N VAL A 73 -4.43 -5.62 13.56
CA VAL A 73 -3.59 -4.68 12.80
C VAL A 73 -2.69 -3.92 13.74
N GLU A 74 -1.43 -3.86 13.42
CA GLU A 74 -0.44 -3.02 14.06
C GLU A 74 0.05 -1.96 13.07
N ILE A 75 -0.07 -0.69 13.45
CA ILE A 75 0.47 0.42 12.66
C ILE A 75 1.75 0.91 13.33
N ILE A 76 2.83 1.00 12.57
CA ILE A 76 4.13 1.48 13.04
C ILE A 76 4.51 2.73 12.24
N LEU A 77 4.71 3.84 12.93
CA LEU A 77 5.26 5.05 12.30
C LEU A 77 6.74 4.83 11.99
N MET A 78 7.10 4.88 10.73
CA MET A 78 8.46 4.67 10.22
C MET A 78 9.00 5.98 9.63
N SER A 79 9.99 6.60 10.26
CA SER A 79 10.50 7.89 9.83
C SER A 79 12.02 7.94 9.78
N ARG A 80 12.56 8.56 8.73
CA ARG A 80 13.98 8.89 8.64
C ARG A 80 14.33 10.17 9.43
N ASN A 81 13.33 10.83 10.01
CA ASN A 81 13.54 12.02 10.84
C ASN A 81 14.36 11.69 12.10
N ASN A 82 14.94 12.73 12.69
CA ASN A 82 15.53 12.68 14.02
C ASN A 82 14.41 12.59 15.08
N PRO A 83 14.58 11.82 16.17
CA PRO A 83 13.64 11.79 17.29
C PRO A 83 13.31 13.16 17.89
N ASP A 84 14.25 14.10 17.89
CA ASP A 84 14.12 15.45 18.45
C ASP A 84 13.01 16.30 17.77
N VAL A 85 12.59 15.95 16.54
CA VAL A 85 11.52 16.65 15.81
C VAL A 85 10.22 15.85 15.76
N SER A 86 10.06 14.85 16.61
CA SER A 86 8.91 13.92 16.56
C SER A 86 7.67 14.41 17.34
N LEU A 87 7.79 15.39 18.22
CA LEU A 87 6.69 15.80 19.12
C LEU A 87 5.44 16.24 18.35
N ARG A 88 5.59 17.00 17.28
CA ARG A 88 4.48 17.43 16.42
C ARG A 88 3.71 16.25 15.84
N LEU A 89 4.43 15.18 15.42
CA LEU A 89 3.82 13.95 14.93
C LEU A 89 3.04 13.23 16.02
N PHE A 90 3.59 13.07 17.22
CA PHE A 90 2.91 12.42 18.33
C PHE A 90 1.67 13.19 18.79
N ARG A 91 1.75 14.53 18.89
CA ARG A 91 0.60 15.37 19.21
C ARG A 91 -0.51 15.26 18.15
N SER A 92 -0.13 15.18 16.87
CA SER A 92 -1.09 14.98 15.79
C SER A 92 -1.74 13.59 15.84
N ILE A 93 -0.97 12.53 16.13
CA ILE A 93 -1.48 11.17 16.33
C ILE A 93 -2.50 11.14 17.49
N GLU A 94 -2.17 11.79 18.62
CA GLU A 94 -3.04 11.87 19.78
C GLU A 94 -4.31 12.67 19.47
N HIS A 95 -4.17 13.85 18.83
CA HIS A 95 -5.30 14.69 18.43
C HIS A 95 -6.34 13.94 17.60
N TYR A 96 -5.89 13.12 16.64
CA TYR A 96 -6.80 12.33 15.79
C TYR A 96 -7.25 11.00 16.43
N GLY A 97 -6.80 10.70 17.65
CA GLY A 97 -7.14 9.48 18.36
C GLY A 97 -6.62 8.22 17.65
N LEU A 98 -5.53 8.32 16.90
CA LEU A 98 -4.91 7.18 16.25
C LEU A 98 -4.18 6.32 17.30
N LYS A 99 -4.53 5.04 17.37
CA LYS A 99 -3.88 4.09 18.30
C LYS A 99 -2.55 3.57 17.71
N ILE A 100 -1.62 4.50 17.41
CA ILE A 100 -0.27 4.21 16.93
C ILE A 100 0.66 4.36 18.13
N THR A 101 1.12 3.24 18.68
CA THR A 101 1.92 3.20 19.91
C THR A 101 3.39 2.87 19.66
N ARG A 102 3.74 2.52 18.41
CA ARG A 102 5.10 2.17 18.00
C ARG A 102 5.59 3.09 16.91
N SER A 103 6.84 3.50 17.05
CA SER A 103 7.48 4.39 16.09
C SER A 103 8.96 4.11 15.96
N VAL A 104 9.52 4.42 14.81
CA VAL A 104 10.94 4.30 14.48
C VAL A 104 11.39 5.63 13.89
N PHE A 105 12.45 6.22 14.49
CA PHE A 105 13.08 7.44 14.02
C PHE A 105 14.58 7.15 13.82
N LEU A 106 15.11 7.39 12.62
CA LEU A 106 16.39 6.84 12.20
C LEU A 106 17.46 7.88 11.85
N SER A 107 17.16 9.19 11.93
CA SER A 107 18.11 10.26 11.59
C SER A 107 18.82 10.03 10.24
N GLY A 108 18.06 9.65 9.21
CA GLY A 108 18.56 9.40 7.86
C GLY A 108 19.00 7.97 7.55
N ALA A 109 19.09 7.06 8.54
CA ALA A 109 19.48 5.68 8.28
C ALA A 109 18.41 4.90 7.48
N PRO A 110 18.80 3.82 6.74
CA PRO A 110 17.89 3.02 5.93
C PRO A 110 16.78 2.34 6.75
N LEU A 111 15.55 2.32 6.21
CA LEU A 111 14.37 1.74 6.88
C LEU A 111 14.28 0.21 6.75
N VAL A 112 14.78 -0.39 5.68
CA VAL A 112 14.60 -1.82 5.36
C VAL A 112 14.95 -2.79 6.49
N PRO A 113 16.06 -2.64 7.24
CA PRO A 113 16.37 -3.54 8.36
C PRO A 113 15.25 -3.55 9.42
N TYR A 114 14.64 -2.40 9.67
CA TYR A 114 13.57 -2.24 10.66
C TYR A 114 12.22 -2.71 10.13
N LEU A 115 11.92 -2.47 8.84
CA LEU A 115 10.75 -3.06 8.18
C LEU A 115 10.76 -4.59 8.32
N LYS A 116 11.92 -5.24 8.11
CA LYS A 116 12.09 -6.68 8.31
C LYS A 116 11.98 -7.10 9.78
N ALA A 117 12.61 -6.36 10.71
CA ALA A 117 12.57 -6.64 12.14
C ALA A 117 11.14 -6.61 12.70
N PHE A 118 10.32 -5.66 12.24
CA PHE A 118 8.91 -5.55 12.58
C PHE A 118 7.99 -6.45 11.76
N ARG A 119 8.53 -7.23 10.81
CA ARG A 119 7.74 -8.09 9.90
C ARG A 119 6.66 -7.31 9.14
N THR A 120 7.00 -6.15 8.65
CA THR A 120 6.08 -5.27 7.92
C THR A 120 5.49 -5.99 6.71
N ASP A 121 4.17 -6.02 6.62
CA ASP A 121 3.42 -6.65 5.53
C ASP A 121 3.10 -5.64 4.42
N LEU A 122 2.92 -4.36 4.77
CA LEU A 122 2.75 -3.25 3.84
C LEU A 122 3.51 -2.02 4.36
N PHE A 123 4.23 -1.34 3.46
CA PHE A 123 4.87 -0.06 3.77
C PHE A 123 4.35 1.05 2.85
N LEU A 124 3.91 2.17 3.43
CA LEU A 124 3.43 3.35 2.71
C LEU A 124 4.33 4.55 2.99
N SER A 125 4.87 5.14 1.95
CA SER A 125 5.74 6.30 2.08
C SER A 125 5.59 7.25 0.88
N ALA A 126 5.89 8.53 1.09
CA ALA A 126 6.06 9.50 0.03
C ALA A 126 7.50 9.54 -0.53
N CYS A 127 8.44 8.81 0.10
CA CYS A 127 9.83 8.72 -0.35
C CYS A 127 10.02 7.54 -1.29
N GLU A 128 10.31 7.81 -2.56
CA GLU A 128 10.48 6.79 -3.60
C GLU A 128 11.62 5.82 -3.29
N GLU A 129 12.77 6.33 -2.81
CA GLU A 129 13.93 5.50 -2.47
C GLU A 129 13.61 4.46 -1.38
N ASP A 130 12.87 4.87 -0.34
CA ASP A 130 12.49 3.98 0.74
C ASP A 130 11.52 2.90 0.28
N VAL A 131 10.57 3.26 -0.60
CA VAL A 131 9.60 2.32 -1.18
C VAL A 131 10.29 1.35 -2.13
N GLN A 132 11.18 1.84 -3.01
CA GLN A 132 11.96 0.99 -3.91
C GLN A 132 12.78 -0.04 -3.12
N ALA A 133 13.50 0.42 -2.10
CA ALA A 133 14.30 -0.45 -1.24
C ALA A 133 13.43 -1.51 -0.51
N ALA A 134 12.21 -1.15 -0.08
CA ALA A 134 11.27 -2.08 0.54
C ALA A 134 10.77 -3.14 -0.45
N VAL A 135 10.39 -2.75 -1.68
CA VAL A 135 9.95 -3.66 -2.75
C VAL A 135 11.08 -4.62 -3.14
N ASP A 136 12.31 -4.12 -3.29
CA ASP A 136 13.50 -4.93 -3.59
C ASP A 136 13.83 -5.91 -2.45
N ALA A 137 13.48 -5.57 -1.23
CA ALA A 137 13.60 -6.44 -0.07
C ALA A 137 12.44 -7.45 0.10
N GLY A 138 11.48 -7.48 -0.84
CA GLY A 138 10.33 -8.38 -0.84
C GLY A 138 9.17 -7.98 0.04
N ILE A 139 9.10 -6.70 0.43
CA ILE A 139 8.00 -6.13 1.23
C ILE A 139 7.05 -5.41 0.28
N ALA A 140 5.72 -5.64 0.41
CA ALA A 140 4.75 -4.86 -0.32
C ALA A 140 4.87 -3.39 0.10
N ALA A 141 5.08 -2.49 -0.86
CA ALA A 141 5.23 -1.07 -0.56
C ALA A 141 4.70 -0.18 -1.69
N GLY A 142 4.18 1.00 -1.33
CA GLY A 142 3.63 1.96 -2.26
C GLY A 142 4.05 3.40 -1.97
N ILE A 143 4.40 4.13 -3.04
CA ILE A 143 4.67 5.56 -3.02
C ILE A 143 3.34 6.28 -3.08
N VAL A 144 2.94 6.95 -2.00
CA VAL A 144 1.68 7.70 -1.97
C VAL A 144 1.76 8.93 -2.87
N CYS A 145 0.66 9.20 -3.62
CA CYS A 145 0.59 10.29 -4.57
C CYS A 145 0.15 11.60 -3.88
N GLU A 146 1.10 12.45 -3.49
CA GLU A 146 0.85 13.70 -2.77
C GLU A 146 0.24 14.84 -3.65
N GLU A 147 0.28 14.71 -4.99
CA GLU A 147 0.01 15.82 -5.94
C GLU A 147 -1.44 16.32 -5.93
N ASN A 148 -2.41 15.47 -5.68
CA ASN A 148 -3.84 15.78 -5.80
C ASN A 148 -4.61 15.73 -4.47
N PHE A 149 -3.88 15.90 -3.36
CA PHE A 149 -4.52 15.98 -2.04
C PHE A 149 -5.47 17.19 -2.00
N SER A 150 -6.75 16.96 -2.17
CA SER A 150 -7.78 17.99 -2.21
C SER A 150 -8.65 17.95 -0.96
N ASP A 151 -9.44 19.02 -0.74
CA ASP A 151 -10.49 19.09 0.30
C ASP A 151 -11.48 17.92 0.28
N LYS A 152 -11.51 17.12 -0.79
CA LYS A 152 -12.32 15.89 -0.88
C LYS A 152 -11.87 14.82 0.12
N THR A 153 -10.58 14.70 0.40
CA THR A 153 -10.07 13.79 1.44
C THR A 153 -10.56 14.24 2.83
N ILE A 154 -10.73 15.54 3.03
CA ILE A 154 -11.32 16.12 4.24
C ILE A 154 -12.80 15.74 4.39
N HIS A 155 -13.53 15.57 3.29
CA HIS A 155 -14.92 15.13 3.30
C HIS A 155 -15.06 13.69 3.86
N PHE A 156 -14.17 12.77 3.48
CA PHE A 156 -14.09 11.43 4.07
C PHE A 156 -13.74 11.42 5.58
N LEU A 157 -13.12 12.49 6.08
CA LEU A 157 -12.80 12.65 7.51
C LEU A 157 -13.99 13.16 8.33
N ARG A 158 -14.95 13.83 7.70
CA ARG A 158 -16.15 14.40 8.34
C ARG A 158 -17.30 13.41 8.40
N GLU A 159 -17.37 12.47 7.46
CA GLU A 159 -18.34 11.38 7.54
C GLU A 159 -17.88 10.37 8.58
N GLU A 160 -18.83 9.77 9.29
CA GLU A 160 -18.57 8.60 10.14
C GLU A 160 -17.81 7.60 9.28
N ALA A 161 -16.62 7.19 9.74
CA ALA A 161 -15.72 6.38 8.95
C ALA A 161 -16.46 5.21 8.28
N PRO A 162 -16.21 4.93 6.99
CA PRO A 162 -16.97 3.97 6.20
C PRO A 162 -17.05 2.63 6.93
N GLN A 163 -18.21 2.00 6.88
CA GLN A 163 -18.44 0.71 7.54
C GLN A 163 -17.51 -0.39 7.02
N GLN A 164 -17.03 -0.24 5.78
CA GLN A 164 -16.13 -1.18 5.12
C GLN A 164 -14.87 -0.47 4.61
N ILE A 165 -13.74 -1.12 4.78
CA ILE A 165 -12.46 -0.73 4.21
C ILE A 165 -12.41 -1.25 2.78
N LYS A 166 -12.23 -0.37 1.81
CA LYS A 166 -12.18 -0.72 0.39
C LYS A 166 -10.78 -0.48 -0.16
N ILE A 167 -10.13 -1.56 -0.60
CA ILE A 167 -8.77 -1.52 -1.16
C ILE A 167 -8.82 -2.05 -2.58
N ALA A 168 -8.30 -1.27 -3.53
CA ALA A 168 -8.23 -1.65 -4.93
C ALA A 168 -6.78 -1.89 -5.36
N PHE A 169 -6.59 -2.87 -6.25
CA PHE A 169 -5.28 -3.26 -6.77
C PHE A 169 -5.32 -3.37 -8.29
N ASP A 170 -4.25 -2.93 -8.94
CA ASP A 170 -3.98 -3.42 -10.29
C ASP A 170 -3.56 -4.88 -10.28
N GLY A 171 -3.61 -5.52 -11.45
CA GLY A 171 -3.23 -6.91 -11.64
C GLY A 171 -1.74 -7.08 -11.84
N ASP A 172 -1.28 -6.70 -13.02
CA ASP A 172 0.10 -6.91 -13.47
C ASP A 172 1.09 -6.03 -12.71
N ALA A 173 2.24 -6.59 -12.39
CA ALA A 173 3.30 -5.94 -11.60
C ALA A 173 2.92 -5.52 -10.16
N VAL A 174 1.64 -5.67 -9.76
CA VAL A 174 1.16 -5.44 -8.38
C VAL A 174 0.78 -6.76 -7.71
N LEU A 175 -0.34 -7.37 -8.07
CA LEU A 175 -0.77 -8.66 -7.53
C LEU A 175 -0.02 -9.81 -8.19
N PHE A 176 0.19 -9.72 -9.49
CA PHE A 176 0.92 -10.68 -10.32
C PHE A 176 2.28 -10.11 -10.69
N SER A 177 3.18 -10.99 -11.19
CA SER A 177 4.46 -10.53 -11.76
C SER A 177 4.24 -9.70 -13.03
N ASP A 178 5.29 -9.01 -13.46
CA ASP A 178 5.34 -8.21 -14.69
C ASP A 178 5.51 -9.04 -15.99
N GLU A 179 5.48 -10.39 -15.90
CA GLU A 179 5.70 -11.30 -17.04
C GLU A 179 4.80 -10.98 -18.23
N ALA A 180 3.52 -10.80 -17.97
CA ALA A 180 2.52 -10.56 -19.01
C ALA A 180 2.67 -9.18 -19.64
N GLU A 181 2.95 -8.15 -18.83
CA GLU A 181 3.22 -6.80 -19.33
C GLU A 181 4.49 -6.74 -20.18
N ARG A 182 5.52 -7.48 -19.79
CA ARG A 182 6.76 -7.61 -20.58
C ARG A 182 6.48 -8.24 -21.94
N ILE A 183 5.70 -9.33 -22.02
CA ILE A 183 5.30 -9.94 -23.30
C ILE A 183 4.55 -8.92 -24.17
N TYR A 184 3.61 -8.19 -23.57
CA TYR A 184 2.86 -7.15 -24.29
C TYR A 184 3.78 -6.05 -24.86
N ARG A 185 4.71 -5.54 -24.06
CA ARG A 185 5.64 -4.49 -24.49
C ARG A 185 6.63 -4.93 -25.57
N GLU A 186 7.15 -6.16 -25.46
CA GLU A 186 8.17 -6.67 -26.36
C GLU A 186 7.60 -7.26 -27.67
N GLN A 187 6.41 -7.88 -27.60
CA GLN A 187 5.86 -8.71 -28.69
C GLN A 187 4.45 -8.28 -29.13
N GLY A 188 3.83 -7.33 -28.45
CA GLY A 188 2.52 -6.77 -28.78
C GLY A 188 1.32 -7.57 -28.26
N LEU A 189 0.11 -7.06 -28.58
CA LEU A 189 -1.15 -7.56 -28.06
C LEU A 189 -1.45 -9.02 -28.45
N GLU A 190 -1.21 -9.38 -29.71
CA GLU A 190 -1.51 -10.71 -30.22
C GLU A 190 -0.67 -11.79 -29.51
N ALA A 191 0.63 -11.54 -29.30
CA ALA A 191 1.52 -12.44 -28.56
C ALA A 191 1.10 -12.59 -27.10
N PHE A 192 0.69 -11.48 -26.46
CA PHE A 192 0.14 -11.48 -25.12
C PHE A 192 -1.13 -12.35 -25.04
N GLU A 193 -2.12 -12.13 -25.92
CA GLU A 193 -3.37 -12.90 -25.92
C GLU A 193 -3.14 -14.40 -26.16
N ASN A 194 -2.24 -14.75 -27.08
CA ASN A 194 -1.89 -16.14 -27.35
C ASN A 194 -1.22 -16.78 -26.15
N SER A 195 -0.25 -16.10 -25.52
CA SER A 195 0.39 -16.56 -24.30
C SER A 195 -0.61 -16.79 -23.15
N GLU A 196 -1.58 -15.88 -22.99
CA GLU A 196 -2.58 -16.01 -21.92
C GLU A 196 -3.57 -17.15 -22.19
N ARG A 197 -3.92 -17.44 -23.47
CA ARG A 197 -4.72 -18.63 -23.84
C ARG A 197 -3.97 -19.92 -23.58
N GLU A 198 -2.73 -20.01 -24.04
CA GLU A 198 -1.89 -21.21 -23.87
C GLU A 198 -1.62 -21.53 -22.40
N LYS A 199 -1.39 -20.48 -21.60
CA LYS A 199 -1.08 -20.60 -20.17
C LYS A 199 -2.30 -20.48 -19.26
N ALA A 200 -3.53 -20.51 -19.79
CA ALA A 200 -4.75 -20.24 -19.01
C ALA A 200 -4.90 -21.15 -17.77
N ALA A 201 -4.41 -22.40 -17.85
CA ALA A 201 -4.41 -23.35 -16.73
C ALA A 201 -3.24 -23.18 -15.75
N GLN A 202 -2.23 -22.38 -16.10
CA GLN A 202 -1.04 -22.15 -15.27
C GLN A 202 -1.24 -20.86 -14.46
N PRO A 203 -1.16 -20.92 -13.12
CA PRO A 203 -1.24 -19.71 -12.31
C PRO A 203 -0.17 -18.68 -12.69
N LEU A 204 -0.53 -17.43 -12.62
CA LEU A 204 0.41 -16.29 -12.73
C LEU A 204 1.40 -16.34 -11.55
N HIS A 205 2.62 -15.89 -11.77
CA HIS A 205 3.58 -15.72 -10.70
C HIS A 205 3.16 -14.57 -9.77
N ALA A 206 3.52 -14.69 -8.48
CA ALA A 206 3.18 -13.70 -7.47
C ALA A 206 3.91 -12.38 -7.70
N GLY A 207 3.18 -11.28 -7.65
CA GLY A 207 3.69 -9.92 -7.61
C GLY A 207 4.04 -9.47 -6.18
N PRO A 208 4.52 -8.23 -6.02
CA PRO A 208 4.93 -7.72 -4.70
C PRO A 208 3.80 -7.69 -3.67
N PHE A 209 2.54 -7.55 -4.08
CA PHE A 209 1.38 -7.45 -3.20
C PHE A 209 0.62 -8.76 -2.97
N ALA A 210 1.01 -9.87 -3.59
CA ALA A 210 0.31 -11.15 -3.47
C ALA A 210 0.19 -11.62 -2.01
N ARG A 211 1.27 -11.50 -1.22
CA ARG A 211 1.27 -11.85 0.21
C ARG A 211 0.34 -10.94 1.01
N PHE A 212 0.35 -9.63 0.76
CA PHE A 212 -0.52 -8.69 1.44
C PHE A 212 -2.00 -8.95 1.12
N LEU A 213 -2.32 -9.23 -0.15
CA LEU A 213 -3.67 -9.64 -0.56
C LEU A 213 -4.10 -10.93 0.14
N LYS A 214 -3.21 -11.91 0.29
CA LYS A 214 -3.52 -13.15 1.02
C LYS A 214 -3.87 -12.88 2.49
N LEU A 215 -3.13 -12.01 3.17
CA LEU A 215 -3.42 -11.59 4.54
C LEU A 215 -4.80 -10.90 4.66
N LEU A 216 -5.13 -10.02 3.73
CA LEU A 216 -6.47 -9.40 3.68
C LEU A 216 -7.56 -10.44 3.45
N SER A 217 -7.34 -11.38 2.53
CA SER A 217 -8.26 -12.48 2.24
C SER A 217 -8.49 -13.38 3.45
N ASP A 218 -7.43 -13.71 4.19
CA ASP A 218 -7.55 -14.54 5.39
C ASP A 218 -8.33 -13.80 6.50
N LEU A 219 -8.14 -12.49 6.61
CA LEU A 219 -8.92 -11.65 7.52
C LEU A 219 -10.40 -11.57 7.08
N GLN A 220 -10.68 -11.47 5.79
CA GLN A 220 -12.05 -11.48 5.24
C GLN A 220 -12.78 -12.79 5.53
N LYS A 221 -12.07 -13.94 5.52
CA LYS A 221 -12.63 -15.27 5.79
C LYS A 221 -13.12 -15.46 7.25
N GLU A 222 -12.67 -14.60 8.17
CA GLU A 222 -13.19 -14.58 9.55
C GLU A 222 -14.64 -14.06 9.64
N PHE A 223 -15.17 -13.47 8.56
CA PHE A 223 -16.49 -12.82 8.51
C PHE A 223 -17.35 -13.35 7.37
N ASP A 224 -18.66 -13.27 7.53
CA ASP A 224 -19.61 -13.52 6.45
C ASP A 224 -19.37 -12.55 5.28
N ILE A 225 -19.62 -13.01 4.05
CA ILE A 225 -19.40 -12.25 2.83
C ILE A 225 -20.06 -10.86 2.87
N VAL A 226 -21.26 -10.77 3.41
CA VAL A 226 -22.03 -9.52 3.46
C VAL A 226 -21.57 -8.59 4.59
N ARG A 227 -21.00 -9.15 5.65
CA ARG A 227 -20.60 -8.42 6.87
C ARG A 227 -19.10 -8.20 7.00
N THR A 228 -18.33 -8.56 5.98
CA THR A 228 -16.87 -8.36 6.01
C THR A 228 -16.53 -6.88 6.18
N PRO A 229 -15.63 -6.54 7.11
CA PRO A 229 -15.18 -5.16 7.31
C PRO A 229 -14.21 -4.69 6.21
N ILE A 230 -13.74 -5.60 5.35
CA ILE A 230 -12.81 -5.29 4.26
C ILE A 230 -13.42 -5.78 2.95
N ARG A 231 -13.38 -4.94 1.91
CA ARG A 231 -13.65 -5.31 0.52
C ARG A 231 -12.43 -5.04 -0.34
N THR A 232 -12.11 -6.00 -1.18
CA THR A 232 -10.99 -5.91 -2.11
C THR A 232 -11.48 -5.89 -3.55
N ALA A 233 -10.85 -5.08 -4.39
CA ALA A 233 -11.13 -5.03 -5.81
C ALA A 233 -9.86 -5.22 -6.65
N LEU A 234 -9.97 -6.01 -7.71
CA LEU A 234 -9.01 -6.04 -8.81
C LEU A 234 -9.49 -5.09 -9.90
N VAL A 235 -8.66 -4.14 -10.31
CA VAL A 235 -8.98 -3.15 -11.36
C VAL A 235 -7.88 -3.22 -12.42
N THR A 236 -8.06 -4.02 -13.45
CA THR A 236 -7.01 -4.33 -14.42
C THR A 236 -7.38 -3.93 -15.86
N ALA A 237 -6.38 -3.54 -16.64
CA ALA A 237 -6.54 -3.30 -18.08
C ALA A 237 -6.74 -4.59 -18.89
N ARG A 238 -6.53 -5.76 -18.30
CA ARG A 238 -6.81 -7.05 -18.96
C ARG A 238 -8.28 -7.15 -19.41
N SER A 239 -8.51 -7.88 -20.48
CA SER A 239 -9.83 -8.26 -20.98
C SER A 239 -9.88 -9.73 -21.36
N ALA A 240 -10.95 -10.21 -21.96
CA ALA A 240 -10.98 -11.53 -22.58
C ALA A 240 -9.91 -11.61 -23.70
N PRO A 241 -9.15 -12.71 -23.79
CA PRO A 241 -9.24 -13.98 -23.05
C PRO A 241 -8.41 -14.04 -21.75
N ALA A 242 -7.61 -13.01 -21.44
CA ALA A 242 -6.66 -13.01 -20.34
C ALA A 242 -7.30 -13.08 -18.92
N HIS A 243 -8.60 -12.80 -18.80
CA HIS A 243 -9.34 -12.88 -17.52
C HIS A 243 -9.37 -14.31 -16.93
N GLU A 244 -9.36 -15.36 -17.76
CA GLU A 244 -9.45 -16.74 -17.28
C GLU A 244 -8.26 -17.11 -16.39
N ARG A 245 -7.05 -16.80 -16.86
CA ARG A 245 -5.82 -17.07 -16.11
C ARG A 245 -5.80 -16.36 -14.75
N VAL A 246 -6.27 -15.11 -14.71
CA VAL A 246 -6.41 -14.33 -13.46
C VAL A 246 -7.33 -15.04 -12.47
N ILE A 247 -8.53 -15.44 -12.91
CA ILE A 247 -9.52 -16.09 -12.05
C ILE A 247 -8.97 -17.42 -11.53
N ARG A 248 -8.32 -18.23 -12.38
CA ARG A 248 -7.69 -19.49 -11.99
C ARG A 248 -6.54 -19.28 -11.00
N THR A 249 -5.75 -18.23 -11.18
CA THR A 249 -4.68 -17.85 -10.26
C THR A 249 -5.20 -17.52 -8.87
N LEU A 250 -6.22 -16.66 -8.76
CA LEU A 250 -6.82 -16.31 -7.47
C LEU A 250 -7.42 -17.53 -6.75
N ARG A 251 -8.03 -18.46 -7.51
CA ARG A 251 -8.50 -19.74 -6.96
C ARG A 251 -7.35 -20.62 -6.47
N ALA A 252 -6.27 -20.74 -7.24
CA ALA A 252 -5.10 -21.53 -6.87
C ALA A 252 -4.39 -20.99 -5.62
N TRP A 253 -4.42 -19.68 -5.42
CA TRP A 253 -3.87 -19.03 -4.23
C TRP A 253 -4.81 -19.07 -3.02
N ASP A 254 -6.04 -19.58 -3.18
CA ASP A 254 -7.10 -19.52 -2.16
C ASP A 254 -7.31 -18.10 -1.64
N VAL A 255 -7.36 -17.13 -2.56
CA VAL A 255 -7.52 -15.71 -2.28
C VAL A 255 -8.91 -15.26 -2.69
N ARG A 256 -9.59 -14.56 -1.77
CA ARG A 256 -10.85 -13.89 -2.02
C ARG A 256 -10.60 -12.47 -2.54
N ILE A 257 -11.18 -12.16 -3.69
CA ILE A 257 -11.41 -10.80 -4.19
C ILE A 257 -12.91 -10.61 -4.29
N ASP A 258 -13.44 -9.51 -3.77
CA ASP A 258 -14.89 -9.26 -3.75
C ASP A 258 -15.40 -8.73 -5.08
N GLU A 259 -14.60 -7.88 -5.76
CA GLU A 259 -14.95 -7.28 -7.03
C GLU A 259 -13.78 -7.37 -8.01
N ALA A 260 -14.06 -7.63 -9.28
CA ALA A 260 -13.04 -7.68 -10.32
C ALA A 260 -13.54 -6.94 -11.58
N PHE A 261 -12.76 -5.97 -12.02
CA PHE A 261 -13.03 -5.12 -13.15
C PHE A 261 -11.99 -5.36 -14.25
N PHE A 262 -12.40 -6.01 -15.33
CA PHE A 262 -11.58 -6.29 -16.51
C PHE A 262 -11.92 -5.23 -17.57
N LEU A 263 -11.10 -4.19 -17.67
CA LEU A 263 -11.48 -2.94 -18.32
C LEU A 263 -11.12 -2.86 -19.81
N GLY A 264 -10.22 -3.73 -20.30
CA GLY A 264 -9.85 -3.74 -21.73
C GLY A 264 -9.33 -2.38 -22.22
N GLY A 265 -8.60 -1.64 -21.41
CA GLY A 265 -8.06 -0.33 -21.77
C GLY A 265 -8.97 0.88 -21.44
N ILE A 266 -10.16 0.65 -20.87
CA ILE A 266 -10.98 1.76 -20.33
C ILE A 266 -10.29 2.32 -19.09
N THR A 267 -10.45 3.65 -18.87
CA THR A 267 -9.86 4.32 -17.71
C THR A 267 -10.35 3.73 -16.38
N LYS A 268 -9.43 3.57 -15.43
CA LYS A 268 -9.72 3.03 -14.09
C LYS A 268 -10.45 4.04 -13.20
N ARG A 269 -10.37 5.34 -13.51
CA ARG A 269 -10.78 6.46 -12.65
C ARG A 269 -12.27 6.36 -12.22
N GLU A 270 -13.18 6.16 -13.19
CA GLU A 270 -14.62 6.12 -12.90
C GLU A 270 -15.01 4.89 -12.08
N VAL A 271 -14.38 3.74 -12.34
CA VAL A 271 -14.60 2.50 -11.60
C VAL A 271 -14.08 2.64 -10.15
N LEU A 272 -12.90 3.24 -9.97
CA LEU A 272 -12.33 3.51 -8.65
C LEU A 272 -13.20 4.48 -7.85
N SER A 273 -13.72 5.54 -8.49
CA SER A 273 -14.66 6.48 -7.87
C SER A 273 -15.95 5.78 -7.43
N ALA A 274 -16.52 4.94 -8.28
CA ALA A 274 -17.74 4.18 -7.97
C ALA A 274 -17.52 3.15 -6.86
N PHE A 275 -16.38 2.47 -6.86
CA PHE A 275 -16.00 1.55 -5.80
C PHE A 275 -15.75 2.28 -4.47
N GLY A 276 -15.22 3.51 -4.51
CA GLY A 276 -14.92 4.32 -3.33
C GLY A 276 -13.75 3.76 -2.52
N ALA A 277 -12.63 3.46 -3.19
CA ALA A 277 -11.44 2.92 -2.55
C ALA A 277 -10.83 3.92 -1.54
N GLN A 278 -10.39 3.44 -0.37
CA GLN A 278 -9.54 4.20 0.54
C GLN A 278 -8.09 4.22 0.09
N ILE A 279 -7.70 3.30 -0.78
CA ILE A 279 -6.44 3.34 -1.51
C ILE A 279 -6.51 2.45 -2.75
N PHE A 280 -5.81 2.87 -3.81
CA PHE A 280 -5.58 2.10 -5.02
C PHE A 280 -4.08 1.93 -5.25
N PHE A 281 -3.64 0.72 -5.57
CA PHE A 281 -2.26 0.37 -5.89
C PHE A 281 -2.11 0.03 -7.36
N ASP A 282 -1.16 0.68 -8.05
CA ASP A 282 -0.86 0.48 -9.47
C ASP A 282 0.65 0.73 -9.71
N ASP A 283 1.28 0.02 -10.63
CA ASP A 283 2.70 0.20 -10.95
C ASP A 283 2.94 1.41 -11.86
N GLN A 284 1.92 1.83 -12.62
CA GLN A 284 2.04 2.89 -13.61
C GLN A 284 1.69 4.27 -13.04
N GLN A 285 2.63 5.20 -13.15
CA GLN A 285 2.45 6.57 -12.66
C GLN A 285 1.24 7.28 -13.30
N ILE A 286 0.97 7.01 -14.58
CA ILE A 286 -0.17 7.63 -15.26
C ILE A 286 -1.50 7.19 -14.65
N HIS A 287 -1.62 5.93 -14.28
CA HIS A 287 -2.85 5.40 -13.66
C HIS A 287 -3.02 5.91 -12.22
N THR A 288 -1.95 5.89 -11.42
CA THR A 288 -2.00 6.40 -10.05
C THR A 288 -2.30 7.90 -10.00
N ARG A 289 -1.76 8.68 -10.95
CA ARG A 289 -2.03 10.11 -11.07
C ARG A 289 -3.50 10.40 -11.41
N GLN A 290 -4.08 9.66 -12.37
CA GLN A 290 -5.50 9.77 -12.71
C GLN A 290 -6.41 9.29 -11.57
N ALA A 291 -6.03 8.22 -10.89
CA ALA A 291 -6.77 7.70 -9.74
C ALA A 291 -6.76 8.68 -8.56
N SER A 292 -5.64 9.36 -8.28
CA SER A 292 -5.48 10.30 -7.16
C SER A 292 -6.40 11.53 -7.25
N GLU A 293 -6.99 11.79 -8.42
CA GLU A 293 -8.04 12.82 -8.56
C GLU A 293 -9.37 12.43 -7.88
N VAL A 294 -9.61 11.14 -7.64
CA VAL A 294 -10.89 10.62 -7.15
C VAL A 294 -10.78 9.75 -5.90
N VAL A 295 -9.67 9.03 -5.72
CA VAL A 295 -9.38 8.17 -4.55
C VAL A 295 -7.90 8.29 -4.18
N PRO A 296 -7.50 8.06 -2.92
CA PRO A 296 -6.09 7.92 -2.57
C PRO A 296 -5.42 6.84 -3.42
N ALA A 297 -4.22 7.11 -3.91
CA ALA A 297 -3.48 6.20 -4.78
C ALA A 297 -2.02 6.08 -4.36
N ALA A 298 -1.44 4.91 -4.60
CA ALA A 298 -0.04 4.66 -4.34
C ALA A 298 0.61 3.90 -5.51
N ARG A 299 1.73 4.40 -5.99
CA ARG A 299 2.52 3.75 -7.04
C ARG A 299 3.38 2.63 -6.45
N VAL A 300 3.32 1.47 -7.04
CA VAL A 300 4.14 0.30 -6.71
C VAL A 300 5.30 0.24 -7.70
N PRO A 301 6.55 0.52 -7.30
CA PRO A 301 7.67 0.44 -8.21
C PRO A 301 7.96 -1.02 -8.60
N LEU A 302 8.44 -1.23 -9.83
CA LEU A 302 8.94 -2.54 -10.24
C LEU A 302 10.19 -2.89 -9.41
N ARG A 303 10.38 -4.19 -9.15
CA ARG A 303 11.61 -4.66 -8.52
C ARG A 303 12.81 -4.35 -9.40
N SER A 304 13.88 -3.88 -8.80
CA SER A 304 15.14 -3.71 -9.51
C SER A 304 15.73 -5.06 -9.93
N MET A 305 16.65 -5.07 -10.90
CA MET A 305 17.36 -6.28 -11.33
C MET A 305 18.11 -6.93 -10.16
N GLU A 306 18.68 -6.13 -9.25
CA GLU A 306 19.38 -6.60 -8.05
C GLU A 306 18.41 -7.19 -7.03
N GLY A 307 17.24 -6.59 -6.83
CA GLY A 307 16.16 -7.09 -5.99
C GLY A 307 15.64 -8.46 -6.45
N ASN A 308 15.43 -8.62 -7.74
CA ASN A 308 15.05 -9.91 -8.34
C ASN A 308 16.10 -10.99 -8.07
N ALA A 309 17.38 -10.72 -8.31
CA ALA A 309 18.47 -11.65 -8.07
C ALA A 309 18.61 -12.06 -6.59
N ALA A 310 18.31 -11.15 -5.66
CA ALA A 310 18.33 -11.43 -4.22
C ALA A 310 17.21 -12.37 -3.80
N ILE A 311 16.00 -12.19 -4.32
CA ILE A 311 14.85 -13.06 -4.03
C ILE A 311 15.02 -14.44 -4.63
N TYR A 312 15.48 -14.58 -5.87
CA TYR A 312 15.81 -15.89 -6.46
C TYR A 312 16.83 -16.67 -5.63
N ARG A 313 17.82 -16.01 -5.04
CA ARG A 313 18.78 -16.64 -4.13
C ARG A 313 18.14 -17.08 -2.81
N MET A 314 17.17 -16.34 -2.33
CA MET A 314 16.49 -16.65 -1.06
C MET A 314 15.50 -17.82 -1.23
N GLU A 315 14.74 -17.84 -2.33
CA GLU A 315 13.83 -18.94 -2.68
C GLU A 315 14.57 -20.27 -2.93
N ARG A 316 15.73 -20.22 -3.57
CA ARG A 316 16.58 -21.42 -3.70
C ARG A 316 17.05 -21.96 -2.35
N ARG A 317 17.44 -21.11 -1.40
CA ARG A 317 17.88 -21.53 -0.05
C ARG A 317 16.76 -22.08 0.84
N ILE A 318 15.51 -21.78 0.54
CA ILE A 318 14.34 -22.30 1.27
C ILE A 318 13.94 -23.67 0.71
N ASN A 319 14.25 -23.94 -0.57
CA ASN A 319 13.91 -25.19 -1.26
C ASN A 319 15.07 -26.23 -1.27
N GLU A 320 16.23 -25.86 -0.76
CA GLU A 320 17.36 -26.76 -0.42
C GLU A 320 17.35 -27.08 1.10
#